data_be1d3ca284a5db14da829708623028d9
#
_entry.id   be1d3ca284a5db14da829708623028d9
#
_cell.length_a   1.000
_cell.length_b   1.000
_cell.length_c   1.000
_cell.angle_alpha   90.00
_cell.angle_beta   90.00
_cell.angle_gamma   90.00
#
_symmetry.space_group_name_H-M   'P 1'
#
loop_
_entity.id
_entity.type
_entity.pdbx_description
1 polymer ?
#
loop_
_entity_poly.entity_id
_entity_poly.type
_entity_poly.pdbx_seq_one_letter_code
_entity_poly.pdbx_strand_id
1 'polypeptide(L)'
;IEISKKRSILFHSDCVQVIGKLPLSVLKIEADYMTFSAHKFYGPKGIGFLYRRKGAPLRPLVIGGGQESNIRAGTENISGIAGLGVAAKLADQNLNSRIDHLFQLEKYFKNNIIQKLPHIIFNGNNDQHIPGLCSITIPRKKNEIVLAKLDRKGIEVSNGSACSSGTVGSSPILKAIGVKDKLNKSTIRISFGRDNTIQDVSTLIDAICEIAGA
;
A
#
# COMPACT_ATOMS: atom_id res chain seq x y z
N ILE A 1 -8.26 -10.60 15.83
CA ILE A 1 -9.00 -11.86 15.60
C ILE A 1 -9.28 -12.57 16.93
N GLU A 2 -8.29 -12.80 17.80
CA GLU A 2 -8.54 -13.47 19.11
C GLU A 2 -9.57 -12.74 19.96
N ILE A 3 -9.51 -11.41 20.05
CA ILE A 3 -10.49 -10.60 20.79
C ILE A 3 -11.88 -10.73 20.17
N SER A 4 -11.98 -10.71 18.86
CA SER A 4 -13.26 -10.84 18.13
C SER A 4 -13.87 -12.22 18.37
N LYS A 5 -13.06 -13.28 18.28
CA LYS A 5 -13.52 -14.66 18.56
C LYS A 5 -14.01 -14.84 19.99
N LYS A 6 -13.26 -14.35 20.98
CA LYS A 6 -13.66 -14.41 22.40
C LYS A 6 -14.99 -13.72 22.68
N ARG A 7 -15.37 -12.75 21.84
CA ARG A 7 -16.61 -11.97 22.00
C ARG A 7 -17.68 -12.29 20.97
N SER A 8 -17.47 -13.31 20.13
CA SER A 8 -18.38 -13.66 19.02
C SER A 8 -18.68 -12.50 18.07
N ILE A 9 -17.66 -11.64 17.83
CA ILE A 9 -17.77 -10.49 16.94
C ILE A 9 -17.15 -10.86 15.60
N LEU A 10 -17.88 -10.52 14.50
CA LEU A 10 -17.36 -10.70 13.14
C LEU A 10 -16.13 -9.82 12.89
N PHE A 11 -15.14 -10.37 12.20
CA PHE A 11 -13.89 -9.67 11.90
C PHE A 11 -13.72 -9.49 10.39
N HIS A 12 -13.58 -8.25 9.97
CA HIS A 12 -13.23 -7.86 8.60
C HIS A 12 -11.85 -7.20 8.56
N SER A 13 -11.08 -7.52 7.54
CA SER A 13 -9.83 -6.84 7.24
C SER A 13 -9.83 -6.30 5.80
N ASP A 14 -9.44 -5.05 5.63
CA ASP A 14 -9.02 -4.53 4.34
C ASP A 14 -7.62 -5.07 4.01
N CYS A 15 -7.55 -5.99 3.05
CA CYS A 15 -6.33 -6.63 2.59
C CYS A 15 -5.89 -6.13 1.20
N VAL A 16 -6.38 -4.97 0.78
CA VAL A 16 -6.11 -4.40 -0.56
C VAL A 16 -4.61 -4.25 -0.83
N GLN A 17 -3.79 -4.01 0.20
CA GLN A 17 -2.34 -3.83 0.04
C GLN A 17 -1.51 -5.11 0.28
N VAL A 18 -2.13 -6.28 0.46
CA VAL A 18 -1.42 -7.50 0.87
C VAL A 18 -0.99 -8.36 -0.31
N ILE A 19 -1.91 -8.63 -1.27
CA ILE A 19 -1.63 -9.54 -2.40
C ILE A 19 -0.41 -9.06 -3.20
N GLY A 20 0.50 -10.00 -3.45
CA GLY A 20 1.73 -9.77 -4.20
C GLY A 20 2.80 -8.98 -3.47
N LYS A 21 2.62 -8.72 -2.16
CA LYS A 21 3.59 -8.01 -1.30
C LYS A 21 3.89 -8.76 -0.02
N LEU A 22 2.92 -9.50 0.52
CA LEU A 22 3.07 -10.31 1.72
C LEU A 22 2.44 -11.69 1.51
N PRO A 23 2.95 -12.74 2.15
CA PRO A 23 2.28 -14.03 2.18
C PRO A 23 0.90 -13.92 2.83
N LEU A 24 -0.11 -14.45 2.17
CA LEU A 24 -1.48 -14.43 2.67
C LEU A 24 -2.07 -15.84 2.67
N SER A 25 -2.61 -16.28 3.81
CA SER A 25 -3.36 -17.52 3.92
C SER A 25 -4.63 -17.27 4.71
N VAL A 26 -5.78 -17.44 4.07
CA VAL A 26 -7.09 -17.33 4.71
C VAL A 26 -7.29 -18.36 5.81
N LEU A 27 -6.62 -19.53 5.72
CA LEU A 27 -6.65 -20.57 6.75
C LEU A 27 -5.90 -20.17 8.02
N LYS A 28 -4.85 -19.35 7.90
CA LYS A 28 -4.05 -18.87 9.04
C LYS A 28 -4.64 -17.62 9.69
N ILE A 29 -5.24 -16.74 8.89
CA ILE A 29 -5.76 -15.45 9.38
C ILE A 29 -7.15 -15.62 10.02
N GLU A 30 -7.93 -16.60 9.57
CA GLU A 30 -9.27 -16.93 10.12
C GLU A 30 -10.23 -15.70 10.24
N ALA A 31 -10.08 -14.71 9.36
CA ALA A 31 -11.00 -13.59 9.27
C ALA A 31 -12.36 -14.04 8.70
N ASP A 32 -13.44 -13.38 9.08
CA ASP A 32 -14.76 -13.63 8.49
C ASP A 32 -14.86 -13.03 7.09
N TYR A 33 -14.23 -11.86 6.89
CA TYR A 33 -14.21 -11.16 5.60
C TYR A 33 -12.86 -10.55 5.34
N MET A 34 -12.46 -10.53 4.06
CA MET A 34 -11.29 -9.77 3.58
C MET A 34 -11.63 -9.13 2.23
N THR A 35 -11.28 -7.87 2.06
CA THR A 35 -11.48 -7.14 0.80
C THR A 35 -10.19 -6.95 0.03
N PHE A 36 -10.30 -7.00 -1.30
CA PHE A 36 -9.17 -6.92 -2.22
C PHE A 36 -9.51 -6.10 -3.46
N SER A 37 -8.50 -5.48 -4.08
CA SER A 37 -8.66 -4.71 -5.31
C SER A 37 -7.57 -5.06 -6.31
N ALA A 38 -7.96 -5.46 -7.52
CA ALA A 38 -7.05 -6.01 -8.53
C ALA A 38 -5.92 -5.05 -8.92
N HIS A 39 -6.21 -3.76 -9.06
CA HIS A 39 -5.21 -2.77 -9.48
C HIS A 39 -4.07 -2.55 -8.46
N LYS A 40 -4.19 -3.05 -7.23
CA LYS A 40 -3.12 -2.99 -6.22
C LYS A 40 -2.07 -4.10 -6.35
N PHE A 41 -2.36 -5.09 -7.19
CA PHE A 41 -1.43 -6.16 -7.56
C PHE A 41 -1.33 -6.35 -9.08
N TYR A 42 -1.40 -5.21 -9.80
CA TYR A 42 -1.20 -5.10 -11.25
C TYR A 42 -2.31 -5.70 -12.12
N GLY A 43 -3.50 -5.88 -11.56
CA GLY A 43 -4.71 -6.24 -12.30
C GLY A 43 -5.50 -5.02 -12.79
N PRO A 44 -6.64 -5.25 -13.45
CA PRO A 44 -7.49 -4.18 -13.98
C PRO A 44 -8.05 -3.26 -12.87
N LYS A 45 -8.27 -1.99 -13.19
CA LYS A 45 -9.06 -1.07 -12.37
C LYS A 45 -10.54 -1.45 -12.45
N GLY A 46 -11.31 -1.07 -11.44
CA GLY A 46 -12.78 -1.28 -11.41
C GLY A 46 -13.21 -2.70 -11.06
N ILE A 47 -12.29 -3.58 -10.67
CA ILE A 47 -12.58 -4.93 -10.20
C ILE A 47 -11.87 -5.23 -8.89
N GLY A 48 -12.55 -5.95 -8.01
CA GLY A 48 -12.02 -6.46 -6.75
C GLY A 48 -12.83 -7.67 -6.30
N PHE A 49 -12.51 -8.23 -5.16
CA PHE A 49 -13.27 -9.34 -4.61
C PHE A 49 -13.34 -9.28 -3.08
N LEU A 50 -14.37 -9.94 -2.57
CA LEU A 50 -14.58 -10.18 -1.15
C LEU A 50 -14.34 -11.67 -0.87
N TYR A 51 -13.39 -11.98 0.00
CA TYR A 51 -13.35 -13.27 0.66
C TYR A 51 -14.36 -13.27 1.79
N ARG A 52 -15.18 -14.31 1.85
CA ARG A 52 -16.11 -14.57 2.95
C ARG A 52 -15.89 -15.97 3.48
N ARG A 53 -15.62 -16.09 4.76
CA ARG A 53 -15.53 -17.40 5.43
C ARG A 53 -16.87 -18.15 5.29
N LYS A 54 -16.81 -19.45 5.02
CA LYS A 54 -18.00 -20.29 4.94
C LYS A 54 -18.85 -20.16 6.21
N GLY A 55 -20.13 -19.86 6.07
CA GLY A 55 -21.06 -19.64 7.17
C GLY A 55 -21.08 -18.22 7.75
N ALA A 56 -20.17 -17.33 7.38
CA ALA A 56 -20.26 -15.93 7.80
C ALA A 56 -21.48 -15.25 7.16
N PRO A 57 -22.29 -14.51 7.93
CA PRO A 57 -23.51 -13.88 7.42
C PRO A 57 -23.16 -12.75 6.45
N LEU A 58 -23.86 -12.67 5.31
CA LEU A 58 -23.71 -11.57 4.36
C LEU A 58 -25.08 -11.23 3.77
N ARG A 59 -25.46 -9.96 3.86
CA ARG A 59 -26.67 -9.44 3.22
C ARG A 59 -26.27 -8.72 1.93
N PRO A 60 -26.98 -8.97 0.82
CA PRO A 60 -26.78 -8.23 -0.43
C PRO A 60 -26.96 -6.73 -0.22
N LEU A 61 -26.02 -5.92 -0.71
CA LEU A 61 -26.16 -4.46 -0.75
C LEU A 61 -26.85 -4.04 -2.06
N VAL A 62 -26.53 -4.72 -3.18
CA VAL A 62 -27.15 -4.50 -4.49
C VAL A 62 -28.12 -5.62 -4.73
N ILE A 63 -29.40 -5.30 -4.72
CA ILE A 63 -30.53 -6.25 -4.86
C ILE A 63 -31.03 -6.25 -6.31
N GLY A 64 -31.36 -7.42 -6.84
CA GLY A 64 -31.86 -7.59 -8.21
C GLY A 64 -31.80 -9.04 -8.68
N GLY A 65 -31.12 -9.29 -9.81
CA GLY A 65 -30.95 -10.64 -10.36
C GLY A 65 -30.08 -11.56 -9.49
N GLY A 66 -30.05 -12.85 -9.85
CA GLY A 66 -29.40 -13.90 -9.07
C GLY A 66 -27.88 -14.03 -9.18
N GLN A 67 -27.19 -13.03 -9.74
CA GLN A 67 -25.74 -13.06 -9.94
C GLN A 67 -25.00 -13.20 -8.61
N GLU A 68 -23.77 -13.71 -8.66
CA GLU A 68 -22.94 -13.96 -7.47
C GLU A 68 -23.70 -14.75 -6.38
N SER A 69 -24.49 -15.75 -6.77
CA SER A 69 -25.30 -16.55 -5.84
C SER A 69 -26.30 -15.72 -5.01
N ASN A 70 -26.95 -14.75 -5.61
CA ASN A 70 -27.88 -13.79 -5.00
C ASN A 70 -27.21 -12.83 -3.97
N ILE A 71 -25.89 -12.68 -4.01
CA ILE A 71 -25.16 -11.80 -3.08
C ILE A 71 -24.93 -10.41 -3.68
N ARG A 72 -24.77 -10.33 -5.00
CA ARG A 72 -24.54 -9.06 -5.70
C ARG A 72 -25.18 -9.12 -7.08
N ALA A 73 -26.27 -8.41 -7.27
CA ALA A 73 -26.98 -8.34 -8.55
C ALA A 73 -26.23 -7.50 -9.59
N GLY A 74 -26.57 -7.73 -10.86
CA GLY A 74 -26.01 -7.05 -12.03
C GLY A 74 -25.03 -7.94 -12.80
N THR A 75 -24.98 -7.75 -14.12
CA THR A 75 -24.11 -8.51 -15.01
C THR A 75 -22.66 -8.48 -14.56
N GLU A 76 -22.00 -9.62 -14.57
CA GLU A 76 -20.62 -9.77 -14.13
C GLU A 76 -19.66 -9.08 -15.12
N ASN A 77 -18.65 -8.40 -14.61
CA ASN A 77 -17.56 -7.85 -15.39
C ASN A 77 -16.57 -8.97 -15.78
N ILE A 78 -16.94 -9.79 -16.75
CA ILE A 78 -16.17 -11.00 -17.13
C ILE A 78 -14.73 -10.67 -17.50
N SER A 79 -14.51 -9.61 -18.27
CA SER A 79 -13.14 -9.19 -18.67
C SER A 79 -12.31 -8.76 -17.46
N GLY A 80 -12.91 -8.01 -16.54
CA GLY A 80 -12.26 -7.64 -15.27
C GLY A 80 -11.95 -8.84 -14.38
N ILE A 81 -12.89 -9.79 -14.28
CA ILE A 81 -12.71 -11.04 -13.51
C ILE A 81 -11.58 -11.88 -14.08
N ALA A 82 -11.55 -12.07 -15.41
CA ALA A 82 -10.47 -12.80 -16.07
C ALA A 82 -9.09 -12.14 -15.83
N GLY A 83 -9.01 -10.82 -16.00
CA GLY A 83 -7.79 -10.06 -15.74
C GLY A 83 -7.34 -10.12 -14.28
N LEU A 84 -8.29 -10.07 -13.32
CA LEU A 84 -8.03 -10.25 -11.89
C LEU A 84 -7.45 -11.65 -11.63
N GLY A 85 -8.01 -12.70 -12.22
CA GLY A 85 -7.53 -14.07 -12.07
C GLY A 85 -6.09 -14.25 -12.55
N VAL A 86 -5.74 -13.68 -13.72
CA VAL A 86 -4.37 -13.66 -14.24
C VAL A 86 -3.44 -12.91 -13.30
N ALA A 87 -3.83 -11.72 -12.84
CA ALA A 87 -3.02 -10.92 -11.93
C ALA A 87 -2.77 -11.63 -10.60
N ALA A 88 -3.78 -12.31 -10.04
CA ALA A 88 -3.65 -13.08 -8.80
C ALA A 88 -2.68 -14.26 -8.97
N LYS A 89 -2.78 -14.99 -10.07
CA LYS A 89 -1.85 -16.09 -10.42
C LYS A 89 -0.40 -15.60 -10.52
N LEU A 90 -0.17 -14.49 -11.23
CA LEU A 90 1.17 -13.90 -11.37
C LEU A 90 1.69 -13.35 -10.04
N ALA A 91 0.82 -12.80 -9.20
CA ALA A 91 1.18 -12.32 -7.87
C ALA A 91 1.65 -13.44 -6.96
N ASP A 92 0.99 -14.60 -7.01
CA ASP A 92 1.35 -15.79 -6.24
C ASP A 92 2.68 -16.40 -6.75
N GLN A 93 2.78 -16.64 -8.05
CA GLN A 93 3.97 -17.23 -8.68
C GLN A 93 5.26 -16.43 -8.44
N ASN A 94 5.16 -15.10 -8.38
CA ASN A 94 6.31 -14.21 -8.23
C ASN A 94 6.44 -13.60 -6.81
N LEU A 95 5.72 -14.12 -5.82
CA LEU A 95 5.64 -13.49 -4.50
C LEU A 95 7.02 -13.32 -3.86
N ASN A 96 7.78 -14.40 -3.74
CA ASN A 96 9.07 -14.38 -3.06
C ASN A 96 10.09 -13.50 -3.79
N SER A 97 10.24 -13.69 -5.11
CA SER A 97 11.17 -12.87 -5.92
C SER A 97 10.82 -11.39 -5.87
N ARG A 98 9.53 -11.05 -5.81
CA ARG A 98 9.07 -9.68 -5.67
C ARG A 98 9.38 -9.10 -4.29
N ILE A 99 9.18 -9.86 -3.23
CA ILE A 99 9.53 -9.46 -1.86
C ILE A 99 11.02 -9.17 -1.78
N ASP A 100 11.86 -10.08 -2.27
CA ASP A 100 13.31 -9.92 -2.27
C ASP A 100 13.76 -8.70 -3.05
N HIS A 101 13.20 -8.49 -4.25
CA HIS A 101 13.47 -7.33 -5.07
C HIS A 101 13.11 -6.01 -4.35
N LEU A 102 11.91 -5.94 -3.77
CA LEU A 102 11.47 -4.73 -3.05
C LEU A 102 12.33 -4.45 -1.83
N PHE A 103 12.75 -5.48 -1.08
CA PHE A 103 13.69 -5.33 0.03
C PHE A 103 15.07 -4.84 -0.44
N GLN A 104 15.56 -5.31 -1.57
CA GLN A 104 16.83 -4.83 -2.14
C GLN A 104 16.76 -3.34 -2.49
N LEU A 105 15.69 -2.89 -3.16
CA LEU A 105 15.47 -1.48 -3.48
C LEU A 105 15.38 -0.62 -2.22
N GLU A 106 14.61 -1.08 -1.25
CA GLU A 106 14.44 -0.39 0.04
C GLU A 106 15.75 -0.28 0.82
N LYS A 107 16.50 -1.38 0.91
CA LYS A 107 17.80 -1.42 1.59
C LYS A 107 18.80 -0.48 0.91
N TYR A 108 18.84 -0.49 -0.43
CA TYR A 108 19.69 0.42 -1.18
C TYR A 108 19.29 1.88 -0.92
N PHE A 109 18.01 2.20 -0.96
CA PHE A 109 17.51 3.53 -0.64
C PHE A 109 17.91 3.98 0.76
N LYS A 110 17.58 3.18 1.79
CA LYS A 110 17.86 3.52 3.19
C LYS A 110 19.34 3.76 3.44
N ASN A 111 20.20 2.86 2.96
CA ASN A 111 21.65 2.96 3.20
C ASN A 111 22.28 4.20 2.56
N ASN A 112 21.87 4.53 1.32
CA ASN A 112 22.49 5.62 0.58
C ASN A 112 21.91 6.99 0.99
N ILE A 113 20.61 7.08 1.27
CA ILE A 113 19.99 8.37 1.64
C ILE A 113 20.48 8.85 3.01
N ILE A 114 20.69 7.95 3.99
CA ILE A 114 21.21 8.31 5.31
C ILE A 114 22.64 8.88 5.21
N GLN A 115 23.47 8.33 4.34
CA GLN A 115 24.83 8.84 4.15
C GLN A 115 24.85 10.27 3.59
N LYS A 116 23.94 10.57 2.66
CA LYS A 116 23.85 11.91 2.03
C LYS A 116 23.04 12.90 2.87
N LEU A 117 22.02 12.43 3.61
CA LEU A 117 21.12 13.23 4.43
C LEU A 117 20.98 12.63 5.84
N PRO A 118 21.95 12.80 6.74
CA PRO A 118 21.95 12.18 8.07
C PRO A 118 20.76 12.60 8.96
N HIS A 119 20.10 13.70 8.62
CA HIS A 119 18.97 14.22 9.39
C HIS A 119 17.59 13.71 8.93
N ILE A 120 17.58 12.84 7.93
CA ILE A 120 16.31 12.22 7.47
C ILE A 120 15.77 11.28 8.55
N ILE A 121 14.46 11.26 8.71
CA ILE A 121 13.80 10.41 9.72
C ILE A 121 12.95 9.37 8.98
N PHE A 122 13.17 8.10 9.26
CA PHE A 122 12.28 7.02 8.82
C PHE A 122 11.17 6.84 9.85
N ASN A 123 9.91 6.80 9.38
CA ASN A 123 8.75 6.62 10.24
C ASN A 123 8.23 5.18 10.14
N GLY A 124 7.69 4.66 11.22
CA GLY A 124 7.12 3.31 11.30
C GLY A 124 8.07 2.28 11.90
N ASN A 125 7.69 1.01 11.78
CA ASN A 125 8.48 -0.12 12.27
C ASN A 125 9.36 -0.67 11.13
N ASN A 126 10.63 -0.90 11.40
CA ASN A 126 11.56 -1.46 10.42
C ASN A 126 11.41 -2.96 10.21
N ASP A 127 10.89 -3.69 11.21
CA ASP A 127 10.82 -5.15 11.19
C ASP A 127 9.46 -5.68 10.67
N GLN A 128 8.40 -4.88 10.81
CA GLN A 128 7.04 -5.27 10.43
C GLN A 128 6.41 -4.20 9.54
N HIS A 129 6.72 -4.26 8.25
CA HIS A 129 6.17 -3.34 7.25
C HIS A 129 6.02 -4.02 5.89
N ILE A 130 5.33 -3.35 4.98
CA ILE A 130 5.21 -3.82 3.59
C ILE A 130 6.55 -3.53 2.87
N PRO A 131 7.19 -4.54 2.25
CA PRO A 131 8.43 -4.36 1.50
C PRO A 131 8.33 -3.26 0.44
N GLY A 132 9.37 -2.44 0.34
CA GLY A 132 9.44 -1.34 -0.64
C GLY A 132 8.61 -0.11 -0.28
N LEU A 133 8.02 -0.06 0.93
CA LEU A 133 7.27 1.09 1.42
C LEU A 133 8.12 1.88 2.43
N CYS A 134 8.51 3.09 2.08
CA CYS A 134 9.27 3.97 2.95
C CYS A 134 8.46 5.24 3.28
N SER A 135 8.30 5.55 4.56
CA SER A 135 7.80 6.84 5.02
C SER A 135 8.97 7.63 5.59
N ILE A 136 9.32 8.74 4.94
CA ILE A 136 10.47 9.56 5.33
C ILE A 136 10.05 10.99 5.64
N THR A 137 10.63 11.55 6.69
CA THR A 137 10.51 12.97 7.01
C THR A 137 11.80 13.68 6.62
N ILE A 138 11.67 14.74 5.84
CA ILE A 138 12.78 15.64 5.45
C ILE A 138 12.62 16.91 6.29
N PRO A 139 13.32 17.07 7.41
CA PRO A 139 13.11 18.21 8.32
C PRO A 139 13.25 19.55 7.62
N ARG A 140 12.39 20.52 7.98
CA ARG A 140 12.34 21.88 7.43
C ARG A 140 11.92 21.98 5.95
N LYS A 141 11.58 20.89 5.28
CA LYS A 141 11.03 20.91 3.90
C LYS A 141 9.55 20.55 3.94
N LYS A 142 8.69 21.43 3.41
CA LYS A 142 7.26 21.13 3.28
C LYS A 142 7.07 20.03 2.23
N ASN A 143 6.31 18.99 2.59
CA ASN A 143 6.07 17.85 1.72
C ASN A 143 5.44 18.25 0.38
N GLU A 144 4.52 19.23 0.35
CA GLU A 144 3.91 19.74 -0.88
C GLU A 144 4.96 20.27 -1.86
N ILE A 145 5.98 20.99 -1.35
CA ILE A 145 7.08 21.53 -2.17
C ILE A 145 7.97 20.38 -2.66
N VAL A 146 8.24 19.41 -1.80
CA VAL A 146 9.04 18.23 -2.17
C VAL A 146 8.34 17.43 -3.27
N LEU A 147 7.04 17.16 -3.11
CA LEU A 147 6.24 16.48 -4.12
C LEU A 147 6.28 17.20 -5.47
N ALA A 148 5.98 18.51 -5.48
CA ALA A 148 5.95 19.29 -6.71
C ALA A 148 7.32 19.35 -7.43
N LYS A 149 8.42 19.38 -6.66
CA LYS A 149 9.76 19.34 -7.24
C LYS A 149 10.14 17.97 -7.78
N LEU A 150 9.76 16.88 -7.10
CA LEU A 150 9.96 15.52 -7.58
C LEU A 150 9.13 15.24 -8.83
N ASP A 151 7.87 15.65 -8.83
CA ASP A 151 6.95 15.49 -9.96
C ASP A 151 7.50 16.16 -11.24
N ARG A 152 8.05 17.38 -11.13
CA ARG A 152 8.75 18.06 -12.24
C ARG A 152 9.97 17.31 -12.78
N LYS A 153 10.52 16.41 -11.99
CA LYS A 153 11.63 15.53 -12.40
C LYS A 153 11.14 14.15 -12.89
N GLY A 154 9.81 13.96 -13.03
CA GLY A 154 9.20 12.70 -13.43
C GLY A 154 9.22 11.64 -12.31
N ILE A 155 9.32 12.06 -11.05
CA ILE A 155 9.36 11.16 -9.88
C ILE A 155 8.08 11.35 -9.06
N GLU A 156 7.23 10.34 -9.09
CA GLU A 156 5.95 10.35 -8.38
C GLU A 156 6.08 9.73 -6.98
N VAL A 157 5.74 10.50 -5.95
CA VAL A 157 5.66 10.05 -4.55
C VAL A 157 4.38 10.59 -3.90
N SER A 158 4.10 10.25 -2.65
CA SER A 158 2.86 10.65 -1.98
C SER A 158 3.14 11.30 -0.62
N ASN A 159 2.25 12.17 -0.16
CA ASN A 159 2.33 12.84 1.15
C ASN A 159 1.46 12.19 2.25
N GLY A 160 1.02 10.95 2.09
CA GLY A 160 0.18 10.30 3.10
C GLY A 160 -0.66 9.16 2.55
N SER A 161 -1.85 8.94 3.10
CA SER A 161 -2.78 7.94 2.57
C SER A 161 -3.38 8.44 1.25
N ALA A 162 -3.48 7.55 0.26
CA ALA A 162 -4.04 7.88 -1.05
C ALA A 162 -5.51 8.39 -0.97
N CYS A 163 -6.25 8.00 0.06
CA CYS A 163 -7.65 8.39 0.26
C CYS A 163 -7.82 9.83 0.78
N SER A 164 -6.78 10.47 1.28
CA SER A 164 -6.80 11.86 1.78
C SER A 164 -6.09 12.85 0.85
N SER A 165 -5.85 12.47 -0.40
CA SER A 165 -5.14 13.30 -1.39
C SER A 165 -5.84 14.62 -1.76
N GLY A 166 -7.05 14.89 -1.26
CA GLY A 166 -7.75 16.18 -1.43
C GLY A 166 -7.72 17.11 -0.20
N THR A 167 -7.18 16.68 0.93
CA THR A 167 -7.12 17.51 2.13
C THR A 167 -5.68 17.94 2.42
N VAL A 168 -5.44 19.23 2.35
CA VAL A 168 -4.19 19.88 2.81
C VAL A 168 -4.16 19.75 4.33
N GLY A 169 -3.51 18.70 4.87
CA GLY A 169 -3.47 18.45 6.31
C GLY A 169 -2.45 17.42 6.73
N SER A 170 -2.25 17.33 8.04
CA SER A 170 -1.40 16.31 8.65
C SER A 170 -2.03 14.92 8.51
N SER A 171 -1.22 13.91 8.17
CA SER A 171 -1.68 12.52 8.09
C SER A 171 -2.14 12.02 9.47
N PRO A 172 -3.39 11.53 9.61
CA PRO A 172 -3.87 10.97 10.88
C PRO A 172 -3.10 9.71 11.28
N ILE A 173 -2.58 8.95 10.32
CA ILE A 173 -1.76 7.77 10.57
C ILE A 173 -0.44 8.15 11.21
N LEU A 174 0.27 9.13 10.65
CA LEU A 174 1.53 9.61 11.21
C LEU A 174 1.32 10.19 12.62
N LYS A 175 0.21 10.90 12.84
CA LYS A 175 -0.16 11.40 14.17
C LYS A 175 -0.41 10.27 15.16
N ALA A 176 -1.11 9.22 14.74
CA ALA A 176 -1.40 8.06 15.58
C ALA A 176 -0.13 7.32 16.04
N ILE A 177 0.93 7.31 15.20
CA ILE A 177 2.25 6.73 15.56
C ILE A 177 3.19 7.75 16.24
N GLY A 178 2.68 8.91 16.68
CA GLY A 178 3.43 9.88 17.48
C GLY A 178 4.26 10.90 16.69
N VAL A 179 4.13 10.99 15.38
CA VAL A 179 4.84 12.00 14.58
C VAL A 179 4.21 13.38 14.82
N LYS A 180 5.00 14.32 15.32
CA LYS A 180 4.56 15.70 15.60
C LYS A 180 4.09 16.41 14.32
N ASP A 181 3.08 17.27 14.40
CA ASP A 181 2.47 17.95 13.24
C ASP A 181 3.47 18.66 12.32
N LYS A 182 4.48 19.31 12.89
CA LYS A 182 5.54 19.97 12.11
C LYS A 182 6.33 18.99 11.24
N LEU A 183 6.64 17.80 11.76
CA LEU A 183 7.37 16.75 11.04
C LEU A 183 6.43 16.01 10.06
N ASN A 184 5.17 15.83 10.44
CA ASN A 184 4.14 15.24 9.60
C ASN A 184 4.01 15.98 8.25
N LYS A 185 3.97 17.34 8.29
CA LYS A 185 3.95 18.20 7.10
C LYS A 185 5.27 18.22 6.29
N SER A 186 6.28 17.52 6.76
CA SER A 186 7.57 17.34 6.10
C SER A 186 7.82 15.88 5.69
N THR A 187 6.77 15.05 5.75
CA THR A 187 6.85 13.61 5.48
C THR A 187 6.30 13.27 4.11
N ILE A 188 7.02 12.45 3.37
CA ILE A 188 6.60 11.84 2.11
C ILE A 188 6.63 10.32 2.23
N ARG A 189 5.81 9.66 1.41
CA ARG A 189 5.77 8.21 1.27
C ARG A 189 6.28 7.80 -0.11
N ILE A 190 7.28 6.96 -0.12
CA ILE A 190 7.86 6.34 -1.29
C ILE A 190 7.35 4.90 -1.36
N SER A 191 6.96 4.44 -2.54
CA SER A 191 6.48 3.08 -2.76
C SER A 191 7.16 2.51 -3.99
N PHE A 192 8.12 1.62 -3.79
CA PHE A 192 8.76 0.90 -4.90
C PHE A 192 7.84 -0.18 -5.44
N GLY A 193 7.86 -0.36 -6.75
CA GLY A 193 7.12 -1.37 -7.48
C GLY A 193 8.02 -2.42 -8.14
N ARG A 194 7.41 -3.42 -8.76
CA ARG A 194 8.12 -4.54 -9.42
C ARG A 194 9.04 -4.10 -10.55
N ASP A 195 8.71 -3.00 -11.20
CA ASP A 195 9.41 -2.53 -12.39
C ASP A 195 10.47 -1.46 -12.08
N ASN A 196 10.57 -1.01 -10.81
CA ASN A 196 11.64 -0.10 -10.41
C ASN A 196 13.00 -0.78 -10.37
N THR A 197 14.03 -0.02 -10.68
CA THR A 197 15.42 -0.45 -10.70
C THR A 197 16.26 0.27 -9.65
N ILE A 198 17.47 -0.23 -9.37
CA ILE A 198 18.46 0.47 -8.53
C ILE A 198 18.80 1.85 -9.10
N GLN A 199 18.79 2.01 -10.43
CA GLN A 199 19.03 3.29 -11.07
C GLN A 199 17.91 4.30 -10.76
N ASP A 200 16.64 3.87 -10.76
CA ASP A 200 15.52 4.73 -10.37
C ASP A 200 15.65 5.19 -8.92
N VAL A 201 16.06 4.27 -8.03
CA VAL A 201 16.31 4.59 -6.62
C VAL A 201 17.45 5.59 -6.47
N SER A 202 18.56 5.45 -7.22
CA SER A 202 19.66 6.41 -7.22
C SER A 202 19.20 7.79 -7.68
N THR A 203 18.43 7.85 -8.78
CA THR A 203 17.84 9.09 -9.31
C THR A 203 16.94 9.77 -8.27
N LEU A 204 16.10 9.00 -7.57
CA LEU A 204 15.27 9.51 -6.47
C LEU A 204 16.12 10.09 -5.33
N ILE A 205 17.19 9.40 -4.92
CA ILE A 205 18.09 9.85 -3.86
C ILE A 205 18.71 11.20 -4.23
N ASP A 206 19.26 11.30 -5.44
CA ASP A 206 19.93 12.52 -5.92
C ASP A 206 18.93 13.69 -5.99
N ALA A 207 17.72 13.44 -6.48
CA ALA A 207 16.66 14.45 -6.51
C ALA A 207 16.26 14.91 -5.10
N ILE A 208 16.14 14.00 -4.12
CA ILE A 208 15.83 14.35 -2.73
C ILE A 208 16.98 15.17 -2.12
N CYS A 209 18.24 14.82 -2.35
CA CYS A 209 19.41 15.55 -1.88
C CYS A 209 19.41 16.99 -2.41
N GLU A 210 19.23 17.17 -3.71
CA GLU A 210 19.14 18.50 -4.34
C GLU A 210 18.01 19.35 -3.73
N ILE A 211 16.83 18.75 -3.53
CA ILE A 211 15.67 19.44 -2.92
C ILE A 211 15.96 19.79 -1.44
N ALA A 212 16.66 18.93 -0.74
CA ALA A 212 17.07 19.16 0.64
C ALA A 212 18.16 20.24 0.76
N GLY A 213 18.91 20.50 -0.29
CA GLY A 213 20.02 21.46 -0.30
C GLY A 213 21.30 20.87 0.30
N ALA A 214 21.53 19.58 0.00
CA ALA A 214 22.76 18.86 0.37
C ALA A 214 23.67 18.73 -0.85
#